data_4be9867e7fe796cb3b49f6db514f6b68
#
_entry.id   4be9867e7fe796cb3b49f6db514f6b68
#
_cell.length_a   1.000
_cell.length_b   1.000
_cell.length_c   1.000
_cell.angle_alpha   90.00
_cell.angle_beta   90.00
_cell.angle_gamma   90.00
#
_symmetry.space_group_name_H-M   'P 1'
#
loop_
_entity.id
_entity.type
_entity.pdbx_description
1 polymer ?
#
loop_
_entity_poly.entity_id
_entity_poly.type
_entity_poly.pdbx_seq_one_letter_code
_entity_poly.pdbx_strand_id
1 'polypeptide(L)'
;MGMHFDLVDLRLMSAIAETNSLTRGAERSCMSVPAASTRIKNLEESMGSKLLFRTSQGVTLTPPGQAFLHHARLVLSQLEHLRGDMQEYARGIKGHIRLFANTTATTEFLPNDLRDFLATHPDVNIGLKERLSHDIVRAISEGWADIGIVAGDVRTESLMTLPYRRDKLILAVHPSHPLADRQSIPFAETTGFDFIGLPEASAIHNFLNRVVNDLHKTLQVRIEVGNFEALCRMVEANVGIGVLPFSSAARYARLMNVKLVSIEDDWATRNLLICIRSLDLLPSFARELVDQLTGKAQDDDHLHDAGQVAVTP
;
A
#
# COMPACT_ATOMS: atom_id res chain seq x y z
N MET A 1 -24.03 34.19 -0.91
CA MET A 1 -23.29 34.06 -2.20
C MET A 1 -23.25 32.57 -2.55
N GLY A 2 -23.92 32.12 -3.60
CA GLY A 2 -23.87 30.71 -3.99
C GLY A 2 -22.48 30.35 -4.53
N MET A 3 -21.89 29.25 -4.09
CA MET A 3 -20.66 28.73 -4.69
C MET A 3 -20.97 28.24 -6.11
N HIS A 4 -20.40 28.91 -7.12
CA HIS A 4 -20.59 28.55 -8.53
C HIS A 4 -19.35 27.83 -9.04
N PHE A 5 -19.32 26.50 -8.88
CA PHE A 5 -18.36 25.63 -9.56
C PHE A 5 -19.04 24.29 -9.90
N ASP A 6 -18.50 23.56 -10.86
CA ASP A 6 -19.06 22.31 -11.34
C ASP A 6 -18.02 21.17 -11.34
N LEU A 7 -18.46 19.98 -11.76
CA LEU A 7 -17.58 18.81 -11.83
C LEU A 7 -16.43 18.96 -12.83
N VAL A 8 -16.58 19.84 -13.82
CA VAL A 8 -15.53 20.12 -14.79
C VAL A 8 -14.39 20.89 -14.12
N ASP A 9 -14.73 21.81 -13.19
CA ASP A 9 -13.74 22.55 -12.42
C ASP A 9 -12.95 21.64 -11.47
N LEU A 10 -13.64 20.67 -10.83
CA LEU A 10 -12.96 19.66 -9.98
C LEU A 10 -11.98 18.81 -10.78
N ARG A 11 -12.40 18.33 -11.97
CA ARG A 11 -11.54 17.55 -12.86
C ARG A 11 -10.36 18.36 -13.38
N LEU A 12 -10.61 19.60 -13.80
CA LEU A 12 -9.57 20.49 -14.28
C LEU A 12 -8.51 20.75 -13.20
N MET A 13 -8.93 21.04 -11.97
CA MET A 13 -8.03 21.29 -10.85
C MET A 13 -7.20 20.04 -10.55
N SER A 14 -7.79 18.84 -10.57
CA SER A 14 -7.07 17.57 -10.40
C SER A 14 -6.04 17.35 -11.51
N ALA A 15 -6.41 17.57 -12.78
CA ALA A 15 -5.52 17.41 -13.92
C ALA A 15 -4.34 18.41 -13.91
N ILE A 16 -4.58 19.66 -13.48
CA ILE A 16 -3.52 20.67 -13.31
C ILE A 16 -2.55 20.26 -12.20
N ALA A 17 -3.07 19.77 -11.06
CA ALA A 17 -2.26 19.36 -9.94
C ALA A 17 -1.36 18.15 -10.27
N GLU A 18 -1.87 17.17 -11.03
CA GLU A 18 -1.11 15.99 -11.47
C GLU A 18 -0.01 16.31 -12.47
N THR A 19 -0.23 17.34 -13.31
CA THR A 19 0.72 17.69 -14.38
C THR A 19 1.63 18.84 -14.02
N ASN A 20 1.36 19.54 -12.91
CA ASN A 20 1.99 20.81 -12.52
C ASN A 20 1.99 21.83 -13.67
N SER A 21 0.95 21.79 -14.54
CA SER A 21 0.87 22.60 -15.75
C SER A 21 -0.57 22.89 -16.12
N LEU A 22 -0.89 24.18 -16.30
CA LEU A 22 -2.21 24.60 -16.78
C LEU A 22 -2.50 24.09 -18.20
N THR A 23 -1.49 24.13 -19.08
CA THR A 23 -1.63 23.66 -20.47
C THR A 23 -1.93 22.16 -20.53
N ARG A 24 -1.11 21.33 -19.87
CA ARG A 24 -1.32 19.88 -19.83
C ARG A 24 -2.60 19.50 -19.08
N GLY A 25 -2.97 20.25 -18.03
CA GLY A 25 -4.24 20.08 -17.34
C GLY A 25 -5.44 20.38 -18.23
N ALA A 26 -5.38 21.44 -19.04
CA ALA A 26 -6.41 21.78 -20.02
C ALA A 26 -6.57 20.69 -21.08
N GLU A 27 -5.46 20.20 -21.64
CA GLU A 27 -5.44 19.10 -22.62
C GLU A 27 -6.09 17.82 -22.07
N ARG A 28 -5.71 17.42 -20.84
CA ARG A 28 -6.32 16.26 -20.16
C ARG A 28 -7.80 16.42 -19.86
N SER A 29 -8.24 17.67 -19.70
CA SER A 29 -9.66 18.00 -19.46
C SER A 29 -10.42 18.28 -20.76
N CYS A 30 -9.81 18.01 -21.92
CA CYS A 30 -10.39 18.24 -23.26
C CYS A 30 -10.86 19.69 -23.47
N MET A 31 -10.10 20.68 -23.04
CA MET A 31 -10.43 22.10 -23.21
C MET A 31 -9.24 22.95 -23.67
N SER A 32 -9.54 24.12 -24.22
CA SER A 32 -8.51 25.09 -24.62
C SER A 32 -7.88 25.76 -23.39
N VAL A 33 -6.59 26.11 -23.49
CA VAL A 33 -5.85 26.79 -22.40
C VAL A 33 -6.54 28.10 -21.94
N PRO A 34 -7.06 28.97 -22.84
CA PRO A 34 -7.83 30.16 -22.43
C PRO A 34 -9.09 29.80 -21.63
N ALA A 35 -9.84 28.75 -22.04
CA ALA A 35 -11.02 28.29 -21.32
C ALA A 35 -10.66 27.77 -19.92
N ALA A 36 -9.62 26.93 -19.81
CA ALA A 36 -9.12 26.45 -18.53
C ALA A 36 -8.68 27.61 -17.62
N SER A 37 -7.94 28.58 -18.15
CA SER A 37 -7.49 29.75 -17.38
C SER A 37 -8.68 30.59 -16.86
N THR A 38 -9.72 30.77 -17.66
CA THR A 38 -10.93 31.48 -17.26
C THR A 38 -11.70 30.73 -16.19
N ARG A 39 -11.84 29.37 -16.33
CA ARG A 39 -12.50 28.55 -15.33
C ARG A 39 -11.79 28.60 -13.99
N ILE A 40 -10.46 28.45 -13.96
CA ILE A 40 -9.67 28.56 -12.72
C ILE A 40 -9.82 29.93 -12.09
N LYS A 41 -9.82 31.01 -12.88
CA LYS A 41 -10.03 32.37 -12.37
C LYS A 41 -11.41 32.50 -11.71
N ASN A 42 -12.48 32.06 -12.37
CA ASN A 42 -13.83 32.09 -11.83
C ASN A 42 -13.97 31.24 -10.56
N LEU A 43 -13.31 30.05 -10.53
CA LEU A 43 -13.25 29.20 -9.37
C LEU A 43 -12.57 29.91 -8.19
N GLU A 44 -11.40 30.52 -8.40
CA GLU A 44 -10.70 31.30 -7.39
C GLU A 44 -11.54 32.48 -6.87
N GLU A 45 -12.24 33.17 -7.76
CA GLU A 45 -13.17 34.24 -7.40
C GLU A 45 -14.36 33.71 -6.56
N SER A 46 -14.94 32.59 -6.96
CA SER A 46 -16.02 31.92 -6.22
C SER A 46 -15.58 31.44 -4.82
N MET A 47 -14.33 30.97 -4.69
CA MET A 47 -13.76 30.52 -3.42
C MET A 47 -13.20 31.67 -2.57
N GLY A 48 -13.09 32.88 -3.12
CA GLY A 48 -12.49 34.02 -2.45
C GLY A 48 -11.00 33.87 -2.15
N SER A 49 -10.33 32.91 -2.79
CA SER A 49 -8.93 32.57 -2.51
C SER A 49 -8.21 32.10 -3.75
N LYS A 50 -6.91 32.43 -3.86
CA LYS A 50 -6.05 31.87 -4.88
C LYS A 50 -5.77 30.41 -4.60
N LEU A 51 -5.98 29.54 -5.60
CA LEU A 51 -5.76 28.11 -5.52
C LEU A 51 -4.42 27.69 -6.16
N LEU A 52 -3.91 28.51 -7.08
CA LEU A 52 -2.71 28.24 -7.86
C LEU A 52 -1.69 29.39 -7.75
N PHE A 53 -0.42 29.03 -7.54
CA PHE A 53 0.72 29.90 -7.84
C PHE A 53 1.17 29.64 -9.27
N ARG A 54 1.29 30.69 -10.07
CA ARG A 54 1.80 30.63 -11.45
C ARG A 54 3.23 31.13 -11.48
N THR A 55 4.15 30.33 -11.98
CA THR A 55 5.57 30.67 -12.14
C THR A 55 6.01 30.43 -13.58
N SER A 56 7.18 30.91 -13.95
CA SER A 56 7.77 30.62 -15.26
C SER A 56 8.08 29.13 -15.47
N GLN A 57 8.14 28.35 -14.40
CA GLN A 57 8.42 26.91 -14.44
C GLN A 57 7.14 26.04 -14.39
N GLY A 58 5.96 26.65 -14.27
CA GLY A 58 4.70 25.92 -14.22
C GLY A 58 3.74 26.43 -13.14
N VAL A 59 2.93 25.53 -12.62
CA VAL A 59 1.88 25.84 -11.64
C VAL A 59 2.06 24.98 -10.40
N THR A 60 1.98 25.58 -9.20
CA THR A 60 1.95 24.88 -7.92
C THR A 60 0.70 25.25 -7.13
N LEU A 61 0.28 24.39 -6.21
CA LEU A 61 -0.90 24.64 -5.37
C LEU A 61 -0.58 25.59 -4.23
N THR A 62 -1.51 26.48 -3.92
CA THR A 62 -1.53 27.21 -2.66
C THR A 62 -2.06 26.31 -1.52
N PRO A 63 -1.92 26.66 -0.21
CA PRO A 63 -2.58 25.92 0.86
C PRO A 63 -4.11 25.79 0.66
N PRO A 64 -4.88 26.84 0.29
CA PRO A 64 -6.27 26.68 -0.10
C PRO A 64 -6.47 25.75 -1.30
N GLY A 65 -5.54 25.79 -2.29
CA GLY A 65 -5.56 24.92 -3.45
C GLY A 65 -5.38 23.44 -3.08
N GLN A 66 -4.53 23.14 -2.12
CA GLN A 66 -4.36 21.77 -1.60
C GLN A 66 -5.63 21.26 -0.90
N ALA A 67 -6.24 22.09 -0.04
CA ALA A 67 -7.50 21.77 0.61
C ALA A 67 -8.62 21.55 -0.41
N PHE A 68 -8.76 22.44 -1.39
CA PHE A 68 -9.72 22.30 -2.48
C PHE A 68 -9.50 21.00 -3.27
N LEU A 69 -8.25 20.70 -3.65
CA LEU A 69 -7.93 19.48 -4.40
C LEU A 69 -8.27 18.22 -3.60
N HIS A 70 -8.00 18.20 -2.29
CA HIS A 70 -8.39 17.08 -1.43
C HIS A 70 -9.90 16.82 -1.51
N HIS A 71 -10.74 17.84 -1.28
CA HIS A 71 -12.19 17.69 -1.36
C HIS A 71 -12.69 17.40 -2.78
N ALA A 72 -12.08 18.01 -3.81
CA ALA A 72 -12.41 17.73 -5.20
C ALA A 72 -12.22 16.25 -5.56
N ARG A 73 -11.12 15.65 -5.12
CA ARG A 73 -10.84 14.21 -5.30
C ARG A 73 -11.86 13.34 -4.61
N LEU A 74 -12.25 13.66 -3.37
CA LEU A 74 -13.29 12.92 -2.66
C LEU A 74 -14.63 12.94 -3.42
N VAL A 75 -15.05 14.10 -3.91
CA VAL A 75 -16.30 14.22 -4.69
C VAL A 75 -16.22 13.44 -6.00
N LEU A 76 -15.12 13.59 -6.75
CA LEU A 76 -14.92 12.84 -8.00
C LEU A 76 -14.89 11.34 -7.78
N SER A 77 -14.24 10.87 -6.70
CA SER A 77 -14.23 9.47 -6.32
C SER A 77 -15.64 8.95 -6.01
N GLN A 78 -16.46 9.70 -5.26
CA GLN A 78 -17.84 9.31 -4.97
C GLN A 78 -18.71 9.22 -6.23
N LEU A 79 -18.47 10.06 -7.21
CA LEU A 79 -19.16 9.97 -8.51
C LEU A 79 -18.76 8.73 -9.31
N GLU A 80 -17.48 8.36 -9.29
CA GLU A 80 -17.05 7.11 -9.94
C GLU A 80 -17.61 5.89 -9.21
N HIS A 81 -17.76 5.95 -7.85
CA HIS A 81 -18.49 4.91 -7.09
C HIS A 81 -19.93 4.81 -7.54
N LEU A 82 -20.67 5.92 -7.55
CA LEU A 82 -22.07 5.94 -7.97
C LEU A 82 -22.23 5.32 -9.37
N ARG A 83 -21.34 5.65 -10.32
CA ARG A 83 -21.38 5.07 -11.68
C ARG A 83 -21.08 3.57 -11.66
N GLY A 84 -20.08 3.14 -10.87
CA GLY A 84 -19.75 1.72 -10.68
C GLY A 84 -20.93 0.95 -10.14
N ASP A 85 -21.50 1.41 -9.03
CA ASP A 85 -22.64 0.80 -8.37
C ASP A 85 -23.85 0.66 -9.33
N MET A 86 -24.17 1.73 -10.08
CA MET A 86 -25.27 1.69 -11.05
C MET A 86 -25.03 0.69 -12.18
N GLN A 87 -23.79 0.57 -12.67
CA GLN A 87 -23.43 -0.43 -13.68
C GLN A 87 -23.48 -1.85 -13.13
N GLU A 88 -23.10 -2.05 -11.88
CA GLU A 88 -23.14 -3.34 -11.21
C GLU A 88 -24.56 -3.78 -10.87
N TYR A 89 -25.43 -2.89 -10.39
CA TYR A 89 -26.86 -3.13 -10.24
C TYR A 89 -27.52 -3.58 -11.56
N ALA A 90 -27.14 -2.96 -12.67
CA ALA A 90 -27.63 -3.35 -14.00
C ALA A 90 -27.17 -4.75 -14.42
N ARG A 91 -26.11 -5.30 -13.82
CA ARG A 91 -25.58 -6.66 -14.04
C ARG A 91 -25.99 -7.66 -12.96
N GLY A 92 -26.80 -7.26 -11.99
CA GLY A 92 -27.21 -8.10 -10.86
C GLY A 92 -26.18 -8.20 -9.74
N ILE A 93 -25.12 -7.38 -9.77
CA ILE A 93 -24.08 -7.32 -8.74
C ILE A 93 -24.54 -6.32 -7.68
N LYS A 94 -24.51 -6.71 -6.40
CA LYS A 94 -25.02 -5.87 -5.31
C LYS A 94 -23.99 -4.97 -4.65
N GLY A 95 -22.70 -5.17 -4.93
CA GLY A 95 -21.65 -4.35 -4.35
C GLY A 95 -20.27 -4.52 -4.97
N HIS A 96 -19.46 -3.46 -4.85
CA HIS A 96 -18.05 -3.45 -5.24
C HIS A 96 -17.19 -2.90 -4.11
N ILE A 97 -16.12 -3.62 -3.76
CA ILE A 97 -15.13 -3.19 -2.75
C ILE A 97 -13.81 -2.89 -3.44
N ARG A 98 -13.28 -1.69 -3.24
CA ARG A 98 -11.93 -1.34 -3.68
C ARG A 98 -10.96 -1.56 -2.54
N LEU A 99 -10.20 -2.65 -2.66
CA LEU A 99 -9.22 -3.09 -1.67
C LEU A 99 -7.82 -2.84 -2.20
N PHE A 100 -7.05 -2.00 -1.52
CA PHE A 100 -5.64 -1.82 -1.81
C PHE A 100 -4.80 -2.48 -0.71
N ALA A 101 -3.79 -3.25 -1.10
CA ALA A 101 -2.98 -3.98 -0.15
C ALA A 101 -1.50 -3.97 -0.54
N ASN A 102 -0.62 -4.13 0.45
CA ASN A 102 0.79 -4.33 0.19
C ASN A 102 1.06 -5.74 -0.36
N THR A 103 2.26 -5.98 -0.87
CA THR A 103 2.66 -7.25 -1.51
C THR A 103 2.41 -8.45 -0.60
N THR A 104 2.84 -8.38 0.66
CA THR A 104 2.70 -9.49 1.61
C THR A 104 1.24 -9.88 1.83
N ALA A 105 0.37 -8.90 2.09
CA ALA A 105 -1.05 -9.15 2.27
C ALA A 105 -1.67 -9.74 1.00
N THR A 106 -1.33 -9.19 -0.16
CA THR A 106 -1.88 -9.61 -1.46
C THR A 106 -1.50 -11.04 -1.82
N THR A 107 -0.25 -11.46 -1.52
CA THR A 107 0.27 -12.76 -1.95
C THR A 107 0.05 -13.88 -0.93
N GLU A 108 0.08 -13.58 0.36
CA GLU A 108 0.11 -14.61 1.39
C GLU A 108 -1.21 -14.76 2.17
N PHE A 109 -1.91 -13.68 2.47
CA PHE A 109 -3.05 -13.71 3.38
C PHE A 109 -4.39 -13.54 2.68
N LEU A 110 -4.54 -12.50 1.87
CA LEU A 110 -5.79 -12.15 1.21
C LEU A 110 -6.37 -13.24 0.30
N PRO A 111 -5.60 -14.08 -0.42
CA PRO A 111 -6.21 -15.08 -1.28
C PRO A 111 -7.17 -16.02 -0.55
N ASN A 112 -6.80 -16.49 0.65
CA ASN A 112 -7.66 -17.35 1.47
C ASN A 112 -8.81 -16.56 2.11
N ASP A 113 -8.53 -15.36 2.62
CA ASP A 113 -9.53 -14.54 3.29
C ASP A 113 -10.63 -14.10 2.32
N LEU A 114 -10.25 -13.70 1.11
CA LEU A 114 -11.19 -13.28 0.07
C LEU A 114 -11.96 -14.46 -0.53
N ARG A 115 -11.35 -15.64 -0.65
CA ARG A 115 -12.06 -16.86 -1.03
C ARG A 115 -13.24 -17.11 -0.09
N ASP A 116 -12.98 -17.07 1.22
CA ASP A 116 -13.99 -17.36 2.24
C ASP A 116 -15.11 -16.31 2.23
N PHE A 117 -14.74 -15.03 2.06
CA PHE A 117 -15.70 -13.93 1.94
C PHE A 117 -16.57 -14.05 0.67
N LEU A 118 -15.97 -14.23 -0.49
CA LEU A 118 -16.67 -14.30 -1.77
C LEU A 118 -17.57 -15.54 -1.87
N ALA A 119 -17.25 -16.63 -1.15
CA ALA A 119 -18.12 -17.81 -1.09
C ALA A 119 -19.46 -17.50 -0.42
N THR A 120 -19.50 -16.58 0.53
CA THR A 120 -20.71 -16.14 1.23
C THR A 120 -21.38 -14.90 0.61
N HIS A 121 -20.66 -14.18 -0.25
CA HIS A 121 -21.10 -12.94 -0.91
C HIS A 121 -20.96 -13.04 -2.45
N PRO A 122 -21.72 -13.92 -3.11
CA PRO A 122 -21.57 -14.18 -4.56
C PRO A 122 -21.92 -12.98 -5.44
N ASP A 123 -22.68 -12.03 -4.92
CA ASP A 123 -23.10 -10.80 -5.62
C ASP A 123 -22.18 -9.60 -5.34
N VAL A 124 -21.01 -9.82 -4.68
CA VAL A 124 -20.04 -8.77 -4.39
C VAL A 124 -18.76 -8.98 -5.21
N ASN A 125 -18.26 -7.91 -5.82
CA ASN A 125 -16.99 -7.89 -6.50
C ASN A 125 -15.93 -7.17 -5.67
N ILE A 126 -14.66 -7.60 -5.79
CA ILE A 126 -13.52 -6.95 -5.14
C ILE A 126 -12.49 -6.53 -6.19
N GLY A 127 -12.23 -5.24 -6.28
CA GLY A 127 -11.15 -4.67 -7.05
C GLY A 127 -9.87 -4.60 -6.22
N LEU A 128 -9.09 -5.70 -6.21
CA LEU A 128 -7.82 -5.76 -5.47
C LEU A 128 -6.69 -5.10 -6.27
N LYS A 129 -5.96 -4.18 -5.65
CA LYS A 129 -4.76 -3.54 -6.23
C LYS A 129 -3.60 -3.57 -5.24
N GLU A 130 -2.46 -4.06 -5.73
CA GLU A 130 -1.21 -3.98 -4.99
C GLU A 130 -0.63 -2.57 -5.08
N ARG A 131 -0.25 -1.99 -3.93
CA ARG A 131 0.37 -0.66 -3.80
C ARG A 131 1.33 -0.64 -2.61
N LEU A 132 2.19 0.36 -2.58
CA LEU A 132 3.02 0.65 -1.41
C LEU A 132 2.16 1.20 -0.26
N SER A 133 2.53 0.90 0.97
CA SER A 133 1.71 1.27 2.14
C SER A 133 1.41 2.77 2.23
N HIS A 134 2.36 3.65 1.87
CA HIS A 134 2.11 5.10 1.88
C HIS A 134 1.11 5.55 0.79
N ASP A 135 1.13 4.89 -0.40
CA ASP A 135 0.16 5.15 -1.46
C ASP A 135 -1.23 4.63 -1.08
N ILE A 136 -1.28 3.51 -0.33
CA ILE A 136 -2.54 2.96 0.21
C ILE A 136 -3.16 3.95 1.18
N VAL A 137 -2.38 4.45 2.16
CA VAL A 137 -2.85 5.46 3.13
C VAL A 137 -3.42 6.67 2.40
N ARG A 138 -2.69 7.17 1.40
CA ARG A 138 -3.15 8.30 0.58
C ARG A 138 -4.43 7.96 -0.19
N ALA A 139 -4.52 6.77 -0.81
CA ALA A 139 -5.70 6.35 -1.56
C ALA A 139 -6.95 6.24 -0.68
N ILE A 140 -6.81 5.74 0.56
CA ILE A 140 -7.90 5.70 1.54
C ILE A 140 -8.32 7.12 1.94
N SER A 141 -7.36 8.00 2.27
CA SER A 141 -7.64 9.40 2.63
C SER A 141 -8.34 10.17 1.52
N GLU A 142 -7.96 9.94 0.26
CA GLU A 142 -8.52 10.59 -0.93
C GLU A 142 -9.79 9.87 -1.46
N GLY A 143 -10.22 8.75 -0.85
CA GLY A 143 -11.43 8.01 -1.23
C GLY A 143 -11.28 7.16 -2.50
N TRP A 144 -10.06 6.91 -3.00
CA TRP A 144 -9.80 6.03 -4.14
C TRP A 144 -9.90 4.54 -3.81
N ALA A 145 -9.79 4.19 -2.54
CA ALA A 145 -10.00 2.85 -2.02
C ALA A 145 -10.91 2.90 -0.79
N ASP A 146 -11.61 1.79 -0.53
CA ASP A 146 -12.51 1.64 0.60
C ASP A 146 -11.79 1.05 1.80
N ILE A 147 -10.97 0.03 1.55
CA ILE A 147 -10.19 -0.70 2.54
C ILE A 147 -8.73 -0.72 2.09
N GLY A 148 -7.81 -0.44 3.01
CA GLY A 148 -6.38 -0.56 2.81
C GLY A 148 -5.76 -1.59 3.74
N ILE A 149 -4.75 -2.33 3.29
CA ILE A 149 -3.90 -3.17 4.15
C ILE A 149 -2.47 -2.70 4.03
N VAL A 150 -1.92 -2.22 5.14
CA VAL A 150 -0.63 -1.56 5.21
C VAL A 150 0.30 -2.23 6.23
N ALA A 151 1.60 -1.98 6.12
CA ALA A 151 2.55 -2.32 7.19
C ALA A 151 2.40 -1.31 8.34
N GLY A 152 2.48 -1.79 9.58
CA GLY A 152 2.21 -0.99 10.78
C GLY A 152 3.23 0.12 11.09
N ASP A 153 4.36 0.17 10.36
CA ASP A 153 5.37 1.23 10.46
C ASP A 153 5.03 2.49 9.65
N VAL A 154 3.91 2.48 8.92
CA VAL A 154 3.43 3.62 8.11
C VAL A 154 2.55 4.53 8.93
N ARG A 155 2.77 5.85 8.81
CA ARG A 155 1.89 6.85 9.42
C ARG A 155 0.52 6.81 8.76
N THR A 156 -0.49 6.53 9.53
CA THR A 156 -1.90 6.43 9.07
C THR A 156 -2.72 7.68 9.37
N GLU A 157 -2.10 8.67 10.05
CA GLU A 157 -2.66 9.98 10.38
C GLU A 157 -4.10 9.90 10.96
N SER A 158 -5.08 10.41 10.21
CA SER A 158 -6.48 10.47 10.64
C SER A 158 -7.30 9.23 10.26
N LEU A 159 -6.67 8.18 9.74
CA LEU A 159 -7.38 6.95 9.36
C LEU A 159 -7.61 6.05 10.57
N MET A 160 -8.75 5.39 10.59
CA MET A 160 -9.02 4.32 11.53
C MET A 160 -8.19 3.10 11.15
N THR A 161 -7.49 2.51 12.12
CA THR A 161 -6.68 1.31 11.92
C THR A 161 -7.16 0.18 12.80
N LEU A 162 -7.16 -1.03 12.23
CA LEU A 162 -7.55 -2.27 12.90
C LEU A 162 -6.46 -3.32 12.66
N PRO A 163 -6.24 -4.27 13.59
CA PRO A 163 -5.27 -5.34 13.40
C PRO A 163 -5.71 -6.28 12.26
N TYR A 164 -4.74 -6.80 11.49
CA TYR A 164 -5.01 -7.79 10.44
C TYR A 164 -4.19 -9.07 10.62
N ARG A 165 -2.87 -8.96 10.54
CA ARG A 165 -1.93 -10.10 10.66
C ARG A 165 -0.63 -9.65 11.29
N ARG A 166 0.07 -10.60 11.88
CA ARG A 166 1.47 -10.45 12.27
C ARG A 166 2.34 -11.23 11.30
N ASP A 167 3.47 -10.67 10.91
CA ASP A 167 4.49 -11.36 10.11
C ASP A 167 5.87 -10.96 10.63
N LYS A 168 6.87 -11.73 10.31
CA LYS A 168 8.24 -11.48 10.74
C LYS A 168 9.15 -11.39 9.52
N LEU A 169 10.05 -10.42 9.50
CA LEU A 169 11.14 -10.39 8.53
C LEU A 169 12.16 -11.46 8.91
N ILE A 170 12.66 -12.17 7.91
CA ILE A 170 13.61 -13.26 8.07
C ILE A 170 14.72 -13.13 7.05
N LEU A 171 15.88 -13.64 7.35
CA LEU A 171 17.02 -13.71 6.44
C LEU A 171 16.96 -15.04 5.66
N ALA A 172 17.01 -14.98 4.35
CA ALA A 172 17.19 -16.12 3.48
C ALA A 172 18.67 -16.23 3.06
N VAL A 173 19.23 -17.43 3.17
CA VAL A 173 20.63 -17.71 2.86
C VAL A 173 20.76 -19.02 2.08
N HIS A 174 21.83 -19.16 1.27
CA HIS A 174 22.16 -20.42 0.63
C HIS A 174 22.60 -21.46 1.68
N PRO A 175 22.31 -22.78 1.55
CA PRO A 175 22.70 -23.78 2.53
C PRO A 175 24.22 -23.89 2.82
N SER A 176 25.07 -23.49 1.90
CA SER A 176 26.53 -23.41 2.13
C SER A 176 27.02 -22.08 2.71
N HIS A 177 26.11 -21.14 2.97
CA HIS A 177 26.48 -19.85 3.53
C HIS A 177 26.88 -19.98 5.01
N PRO A 178 27.88 -19.22 5.52
CA PRO A 178 28.32 -19.31 6.92
C PRO A 178 27.22 -19.12 7.97
N LEU A 179 26.13 -18.47 7.60
CA LEU A 179 24.96 -18.25 8.48
C LEU A 179 23.92 -19.37 8.41
N ALA A 180 24.07 -20.37 7.52
CA ALA A 180 23.01 -21.36 7.25
C ALA A 180 22.70 -22.29 8.45
N ASP A 181 23.66 -22.48 9.34
CA ASP A 181 23.50 -23.32 10.54
C ASP A 181 23.05 -22.51 11.78
N ARG A 182 22.88 -21.21 11.63
CA ARG A 182 22.34 -20.34 12.69
C ARG A 182 20.82 -20.41 12.72
N GLN A 183 20.25 -20.51 13.92
CA GLN A 183 18.80 -20.41 14.11
C GLN A 183 18.34 -18.96 14.09
N SER A 184 19.16 -18.09 14.68
CA SER A 184 18.90 -16.65 14.74
C SER A 184 20.18 -15.82 14.68
N ILE A 185 20.06 -14.55 14.35
CA ILE A 185 21.18 -13.60 14.23
C ILE A 185 20.70 -12.16 14.45
N PRO A 186 21.45 -11.34 15.19
CA PRO A 186 21.25 -9.90 15.17
C PRO A 186 21.52 -9.34 13.76
N PHE A 187 20.62 -8.50 13.25
CA PHE A 187 20.76 -7.96 11.89
C PHE A 187 22.08 -7.24 11.66
N ALA A 188 22.61 -6.55 12.69
CA ALA A 188 23.87 -5.85 12.62
C ALA A 188 25.07 -6.75 12.22
N GLU A 189 25.01 -8.06 12.48
CA GLU A 189 26.06 -9.02 12.10
C GLU A 189 25.96 -9.44 10.62
N THR A 190 24.85 -9.17 9.97
CA THR A 190 24.62 -9.55 8.57
C THR A 190 25.19 -8.51 7.57
N THR A 191 25.44 -7.29 8.01
CA THR A 191 25.79 -6.15 7.14
C THR A 191 27.14 -6.28 6.41
N GLY A 192 28.00 -7.22 6.83
CA GLY A 192 29.28 -7.52 6.16
C GLY A 192 29.15 -8.48 4.98
N PHE A 193 27.98 -8.99 4.68
CA PHE A 193 27.76 -9.91 3.56
C PHE A 193 27.13 -9.20 2.35
N ASP A 194 27.23 -9.82 1.17
CA ASP A 194 26.57 -9.35 -0.03
C ASP A 194 25.05 -9.54 0.05
N PHE A 195 24.30 -8.49 -0.16
CA PHE A 195 22.83 -8.53 -0.15
C PHE A 195 22.23 -8.55 -1.56
N ILE A 196 21.10 -9.25 -1.65
CA ILE A 196 20.17 -9.13 -2.76
C ILE A 196 19.09 -8.14 -2.33
N GLY A 197 19.08 -6.97 -2.98
CA GLY A 197 18.16 -5.87 -2.69
C GLY A 197 16.82 -6.03 -3.41
N LEU A 198 15.81 -5.36 -2.88
CA LEU A 198 14.55 -5.07 -3.54
C LEU A 198 14.58 -3.62 -4.06
N PRO A 199 13.74 -3.25 -5.04
CA PRO A 199 13.76 -1.92 -5.63
C PRO A 199 13.56 -0.81 -4.59
N GLU A 200 14.10 0.37 -4.83
CA GLU A 200 13.93 1.56 -3.98
C GLU A 200 12.47 1.88 -3.64
N ALA A 201 11.56 1.56 -4.56
CA ALA A 201 10.11 1.68 -4.33
C ALA A 201 9.57 0.65 -3.32
N SER A 202 10.32 -0.38 -2.94
CA SER A 202 9.86 -1.41 -1.98
C SER A 202 9.82 -0.87 -0.55
N ALA A 203 8.75 -1.19 0.19
CA ALA A 203 8.63 -0.85 1.60
C ALA A 203 9.75 -1.50 2.44
N ILE A 204 10.16 -2.74 2.11
CA ILE A 204 11.25 -3.45 2.82
C ILE A 204 12.59 -2.78 2.54
N HIS A 205 12.88 -2.39 1.31
CA HIS A 205 14.10 -1.63 0.97
C HIS A 205 14.21 -0.35 1.83
N ASN A 206 13.16 0.46 1.81
CA ASN A 206 13.13 1.72 2.58
C ASN A 206 13.22 1.49 4.09
N PHE A 207 12.61 0.41 4.58
CA PHE A 207 12.68 0.05 5.99
C PHE A 207 14.09 -0.38 6.39
N LEU A 208 14.74 -1.30 5.63
CA LEU A 208 16.09 -1.76 5.91
C LEU A 208 17.12 -0.63 5.82
N ASN A 209 16.97 0.29 4.86
CA ASN A 209 17.83 1.46 4.77
C ASN A 209 17.74 2.36 6.02
N ARG A 210 16.56 2.52 6.61
CA ARG A 210 16.43 3.23 7.90
C ARG A 210 17.15 2.48 9.01
N VAL A 211 16.95 1.16 9.11
CA VAL A 211 17.61 0.34 10.14
C VAL A 211 19.13 0.42 10.05
N VAL A 212 19.72 0.30 8.84
CA VAL A 212 21.19 0.38 8.71
C VAL A 212 21.72 1.78 8.96
N ASN A 213 20.97 2.83 8.63
CA ASN A 213 21.35 4.20 8.96
C ASN A 213 21.38 4.42 10.48
N ASP A 214 20.41 3.89 11.22
CA ASP A 214 20.37 3.94 12.68
C ASP A 214 21.54 3.16 13.31
N LEU A 215 21.97 2.09 12.65
CA LEU A 215 23.17 1.32 13.03
C LEU A 215 24.50 1.95 12.58
N HIS A 216 24.46 3.09 11.88
CA HIS A 216 25.64 3.71 11.25
C HIS A 216 26.40 2.74 10.31
N LYS A 217 25.65 1.91 9.58
CA LYS A 217 26.16 0.92 8.64
C LYS A 217 25.57 1.13 7.25
N THR A 218 26.05 0.35 6.29
CA THR A 218 25.50 0.31 4.90
C THR A 218 25.34 -1.14 4.48
N LEU A 219 24.33 -1.45 3.67
CA LEU A 219 24.20 -2.75 3.03
C LEU A 219 25.04 -2.79 1.75
N GLN A 220 25.76 -3.87 1.57
CA GLN A 220 26.47 -4.14 0.32
C GLN A 220 25.51 -4.80 -0.66
N VAL A 221 24.66 -4.01 -1.33
CA VAL A 221 23.70 -4.54 -2.32
C VAL A 221 24.45 -4.89 -3.59
N ARG A 222 24.57 -6.20 -3.88
CA ARG A 222 25.25 -6.73 -5.06
C ARG A 222 24.35 -6.75 -6.30
N ILE A 223 23.06 -7.02 -6.11
CA ILE A 223 22.04 -7.03 -7.16
C ILE A 223 20.71 -6.61 -6.59
N GLU A 224 19.90 -5.95 -7.40
CA GLU A 224 18.48 -5.65 -7.10
C GLU A 224 17.56 -6.49 -7.97
N VAL A 225 16.48 -7.01 -7.37
CA VAL A 225 15.47 -7.83 -8.04
C VAL A 225 14.05 -7.35 -7.72
N GLY A 226 13.12 -7.55 -8.66
CA GLY A 226 11.78 -6.94 -8.61
C GLY A 226 10.80 -7.55 -7.60
N ASN A 227 11.04 -8.76 -7.07
CA ASN A 227 10.11 -9.48 -6.19
C ASN A 227 10.80 -10.54 -5.31
N PHE A 228 10.04 -11.12 -4.37
CA PHE A 228 10.56 -12.10 -3.42
C PHE A 228 10.96 -13.43 -4.06
N GLU A 229 10.30 -13.85 -5.15
CA GLU A 229 10.69 -15.06 -5.87
C GLU A 229 12.07 -14.91 -6.48
N ALA A 230 12.30 -13.82 -7.20
CA ALA A 230 13.60 -13.53 -7.79
C ALA A 230 14.69 -13.40 -6.71
N LEU A 231 14.37 -12.81 -5.55
CA LEU A 231 15.28 -12.73 -4.41
C LEU A 231 15.66 -14.15 -3.95
N CYS A 232 14.70 -15.03 -3.71
CA CYS A 232 14.97 -16.42 -3.28
C CYS A 232 15.75 -17.22 -4.34
N ARG A 233 15.50 -17.01 -5.65
CA ARG A 233 16.28 -17.63 -6.74
C ARG A 233 17.74 -17.16 -6.74
N MET A 234 18.00 -15.89 -6.45
CA MET A 234 19.37 -15.39 -6.35
C MET A 234 20.08 -15.90 -5.09
N VAL A 235 19.35 -16.06 -3.97
CA VAL A 235 19.86 -16.73 -2.76
C VAL A 235 20.21 -18.20 -3.06
N GLU A 236 19.31 -18.94 -3.72
CA GLU A 236 19.54 -20.34 -4.16
C GLU A 236 20.77 -20.46 -5.07
N ALA A 237 21.02 -19.47 -5.92
CA ALA A 237 22.21 -19.39 -6.77
C ALA A 237 23.48 -18.92 -6.02
N ASN A 238 23.42 -18.72 -4.70
CA ASN A 238 24.50 -18.26 -3.85
C ASN A 238 25.11 -16.93 -4.27
N VAL A 239 24.27 -15.99 -4.75
CA VAL A 239 24.69 -14.64 -5.15
C VAL A 239 24.86 -13.74 -3.94
N GLY A 240 24.08 -13.96 -2.88
CA GLY A 240 24.08 -13.19 -1.64
C GLY A 240 22.96 -13.64 -0.71
N ILE A 241 22.74 -12.87 0.35
CA ILE A 241 21.66 -13.06 1.32
C ILE A 241 20.53 -12.07 1.07
N GLY A 242 19.31 -12.37 1.55
CA GLY A 242 18.17 -11.47 1.35
C GLY A 242 17.22 -11.45 2.55
N VAL A 243 16.58 -10.30 2.78
CA VAL A 243 15.56 -10.14 3.81
C VAL A 243 14.19 -10.04 3.17
N LEU A 244 13.26 -10.88 3.64
CA LEU A 244 11.89 -10.92 3.15
C LEU A 244 10.93 -11.37 4.27
N PRO A 245 9.58 -11.22 4.09
CA PRO A 245 8.61 -11.71 5.04
C PRO A 245 8.68 -13.23 5.21
N PHE A 246 8.56 -13.73 6.44
CA PHE A 246 8.60 -15.16 6.74
C PHE A 246 7.50 -15.93 6.00
N SER A 247 6.29 -15.38 5.93
CA SER A 247 5.16 -15.97 5.21
C SER A 247 5.52 -16.30 3.75
N SER A 248 6.19 -15.36 3.04
CA SER A 248 6.70 -15.58 1.68
C SER A 248 7.91 -16.52 1.66
N ALA A 249 8.87 -16.30 2.55
CA ALA A 249 10.10 -17.09 2.62
C ALA A 249 9.83 -18.58 2.86
N ALA A 250 8.91 -18.92 3.78
CA ALA A 250 8.54 -20.29 4.10
C ALA A 250 7.93 -21.03 2.90
N ARG A 251 7.17 -20.31 2.04
CA ARG A 251 6.64 -20.88 0.81
C ARG A 251 7.75 -21.21 -0.19
N TYR A 252 8.70 -20.29 -0.40
CA TYR A 252 9.80 -20.52 -1.32
C TYR A 252 10.80 -21.55 -0.81
N ALA A 253 11.09 -21.61 0.49
CA ALA A 253 11.99 -22.59 1.08
C ALA A 253 11.52 -24.05 0.91
N ARG A 254 10.21 -24.27 0.66
CA ARG A 254 9.69 -25.62 0.32
C ARG A 254 10.01 -26.04 -1.12
N LEU A 255 10.31 -25.09 -2.01
CA LEU A 255 10.48 -25.30 -3.45
C LEU A 255 11.91 -25.03 -3.92
N MET A 256 12.71 -24.34 -3.13
CA MET A 256 14.03 -23.86 -3.45
C MET A 256 15.02 -24.25 -2.37
N ASN A 257 16.28 -24.41 -2.74
CA ASN A 257 17.34 -24.78 -1.79
C ASN A 257 17.84 -23.54 -1.02
N VAL A 258 17.01 -23.03 -0.11
CA VAL A 258 17.33 -21.88 0.74
C VAL A 258 17.10 -22.23 2.21
N LYS A 259 17.92 -21.67 3.10
CA LYS A 259 17.78 -21.73 4.55
C LYS A 259 17.25 -20.40 5.07
N LEU A 260 16.44 -20.49 6.12
CA LEU A 260 15.83 -19.33 6.77
C LEU A 260 16.48 -19.14 8.14
N VAL A 261 16.98 -17.96 8.42
CA VAL A 261 17.60 -17.57 9.69
C VAL A 261 16.80 -16.43 10.30
N SER A 262 16.34 -16.61 11.54
CA SER A 262 15.56 -15.60 12.25
C SER A 262 16.38 -14.35 12.53
N ILE A 263 15.80 -13.18 12.33
CA ILE A 263 16.36 -11.91 12.77
C ILE A 263 15.89 -11.69 14.22
N GLU A 264 16.84 -11.42 15.13
CA GLU A 264 16.59 -11.31 16.58
C GLU A 264 16.00 -9.96 16.96
N ASP A 265 16.25 -8.94 16.15
CA ASP A 265 15.85 -7.57 16.41
C ASP A 265 14.31 -7.45 16.51
N ASP A 266 13.80 -6.72 17.49
CA ASP A 266 12.35 -6.55 17.76
C ASP A 266 11.60 -6.00 16.57
N TRP A 267 12.23 -5.11 15.78
CA TRP A 267 11.66 -4.53 14.59
C TRP A 267 11.40 -5.55 13.46
N ALA A 268 12.00 -6.74 13.53
CA ALA A 268 11.75 -7.80 12.55
C ALA A 268 10.30 -8.31 12.61
N THR A 269 9.62 -8.20 13.76
CA THR A 269 8.19 -8.48 13.88
C THR A 269 7.38 -7.29 13.35
N ARG A 270 6.48 -7.55 12.41
CA ARG A 270 5.70 -6.54 11.71
C ARG A 270 4.21 -6.82 11.85
N ASN A 271 3.46 -5.80 12.20
CA ASN A 271 2.00 -5.86 12.17
C ASN A 271 1.51 -5.38 10.80
N LEU A 272 0.59 -6.11 10.19
CA LEU A 272 -0.22 -5.63 9.09
C LEU A 272 -1.52 -5.07 9.66
N LEU A 273 -1.89 -3.89 9.20
CA LEU A 273 -3.07 -3.17 9.68
C LEU A 273 -4.04 -2.97 8.53
N ILE A 274 -5.33 -3.13 8.82
CA ILE A 274 -6.40 -2.61 7.98
C ILE A 274 -6.48 -1.11 8.25
N CYS A 275 -6.54 -0.30 7.22
CA CYS A 275 -6.81 1.13 7.33
C CYS A 275 -8.04 1.51 6.50
N ILE A 276 -8.94 2.29 7.12
CA ILE A 276 -10.19 2.80 6.56
C ILE A 276 -10.41 4.24 7.02
N ARG A 277 -11.27 4.98 6.34
CA ARG A 277 -11.64 6.33 6.81
C ARG A 277 -12.52 6.29 8.04
N SER A 278 -13.57 5.49 8.01
CA SER A 278 -14.53 5.24 9.10
C SER A 278 -15.37 4.04 8.71
N LEU A 279 -15.81 3.25 9.70
CA LEU A 279 -16.75 2.14 9.48
C LEU A 279 -18.12 2.63 8.97
N ASP A 280 -18.58 3.80 9.45
CA ASP A 280 -19.87 4.35 9.06
C ASP A 280 -19.94 4.77 7.58
N LEU A 281 -18.79 5.03 6.95
CA LEU A 281 -18.72 5.38 5.55
C LEU A 281 -18.64 4.18 4.61
N LEU A 282 -18.51 2.96 5.15
CA LEU A 282 -18.46 1.74 4.36
C LEU A 282 -19.86 1.17 4.15
N PRO A 283 -20.17 0.63 2.95
CA PRO A 283 -21.34 -0.22 2.73
C PRO A 283 -21.34 -1.43 3.67
N SER A 284 -22.51 -2.04 3.92
CA SER A 284 -22.64 -3.19 4.84
C SER A 284 -21.70 -4.34 4.49
N PHE A 285 -21.66 -4.74 3.22
CA PHE A 285 -20.80 -5.82 2.74
C PHE A 285 -19.29 -5.50 2.92
N ALA A 286 -18.88 -4.24 2.82
CA ALA A 286 -17.48 -3.85 3.06
C ALA A 286 -17.13 -3.86 4.55
N ARG A 287 -18.10 -3.51 5.43
CA ARG A 287 -17.94 -3.67 6.89
C ARG A 287 -17.82 -5.13 7.28
N GLU A 288 -18.66 -6.00 6.71
CA GLU A 288 -18.59 -7.45 6.93
C GLU A 288 -17.23 -8.03 6.53
N LEU A 289 -16.64 -7.56 5.41
CA LEU A 289 -15.27 -7.93 5.06
C LEU A 289 -14.25 -7.46 6.11
N VAL A 290 -14.34 -6.21 6.58
CA VAL A 290 -13.45 -5.69 7.62
C VAL A 290 -13.58 -6.52 8.90
N ASP A 291 -14.78 -6.84 9.34
CA ASP A 291 -15.06 -7.64 10.53
C ASP A 291 -14.46 -9.06 10.39
N GLN A 292 -14.64 -9.70 9.22
CA GLN A 292 -14.06 -11.01 8.93
C GLN A 292 -12.53 -10.98 8.96
N LEU A 293 -11.90 -9.96 8.33
CA LEU A 293 -10.45 -9.82 8.29
C LEU A 293 -9.87 -9.56 9.69
N THR A 294 -10.58 -8.76 10.50
CA THR A 294 -10.17 -8.44 11.89
C THR A 294 -10.34 -9.65 12.81
N GLY A 295 -11.42 -10.43 12.66
CA GLY A 295 -11.67 -11.65 13.45
C GLY A 295 -10.55 -12.69 13.29
N LYS A 296 -10.02 -12.86 12.10
CA LYS A 296 -8.89 -13.77 11.85
C LYS A 296 -7.56 -13.30 12.45
N ALA A 297 -7.41 -12.02 12.80
CA ALA A 297 -6.24 -11.52 13.52
C ALA A 297 -6.15 -12.08 14.95
N GLN A 298 -7.28 -12.34 15.59
CA GLN A 298 -7.34 -12.91 16.95
C GLN A 298 -6.98 -14.40 16.96
N ASP A 299 -7.31 -15.13 15.90
CA ASP A 299 -6.99 -16.57 15.78
C ASP A 299 -5.49 -16.79 15.55
N ASP A 300 -4.79 -15.93 14.83
CA ASP A 300 -3.35 -16.03 14.58
C ASP A 300 -2.50 -15.71 15.82
N ASP A 301 -2.92 -14.81 16.69
CA ASP A 301 -2.22 -14.54 17.96
C ASP A 301 -2.22 -15.78 18.89
N HIS A 302 -3.29 -16.57 18.89
CA HIS A 302 -3.37 -17.81 19.65
C HIS A 302 -2.51 -18.94 19.06
N LEU A 303 -2.26 -18.95 17.74
CA LEU A 303 -1.41 -19.95 17.08
C LEU A 303 0.08 -19.64 17.23
N HIS A 304 0.47 -18.36 17.31
CA HIS A 304 1.87 -17.97 17.52
C HIS A 304 2.36 -18.17 18.96
N ASP A 305 1.48 -18.02 19.96
CA ASP A 305 1.80 -18.37 21.36
C ASP A 305 1.90 -19.89 21.55
N ALA A 306 1.17 -20.68 20.76
CA ALA A 306 1.25 -22.15 20.78
C ALA A 306 2.40 -22.74 19.93
N GLY A 307 2.95 -21.96 18.98
CA GLY A 307 3.96 -22.39 18.00
C GLY A 307 5.42 -22.26 18.43
N GLN A 308 5.71 -21.89 19.69
CA GLN A 308 7.06 -21.98 20.27
C GLN A 308 7.49 -23.44 20.62
N VAL A 309 6.63 -24.42 20.34
CA VAL A 309 6.95 -25.87 20.56
C VAL A 309 6.71 -26.62 19.25
N ALA A 310 7.80 -26.97 18.59
CA ALA A 310 7.99 -28.03 17.59
C ALA A 310 8.56 -27.56 16.24
N VAL A 311 9.83 -27.19 16.25
CA VAL A 311 10.72 -27.55 15.13
C VAL A 311 11.69 -28.59 15.74
N THR A 312 11.34 -29.88 15.66
CA THR A 312 12.22 -31.03 15.86
C THR A 312 12.02 -31.96 14.67
N PRO A 313 13.01 -32.81 14.36
CA PRO A 313 14.05 -32.64 13.35
C PRO A 313 13.65 -33.19 12.00
#